data_29c249a79f4dd3aaa457de029fe32c5a
#
_entry.id   29c249a79f4dd3aaa457de029fe32c5a
#
_cell.length_a   1.000
_cell.length_b   1.000
_cell.length_c   1.000
_cell.angle_alpha   90.00
_cell.angle_beta   90.00
_cell.angle_gamma   90.00
#
_symmetry.space_group_name_H-M   'P 1'
#
loop_
_entity.id
_entity.type
_entity.pdbx_description
1 polymer ?
#
loop_
_entity_poly.entity_id
_entity_poly.type
_entity_poly.pdbx_seq_one_letter_code
_entity_poly.pdbx_strand_id
1 'polypeptide(L)'
;MISKFRIGVLVIILNFFASVAMIWGQDNPSLLQMAVPSLNIAPDARGGGMGDMGAATLPDINSQYWNAAKYAFMGSKAGVSLSYTPWLRKLVNDVALVNMTGYYKLGNSDLQAISASLRYFSLGEVNIWENIGEVPYGLNPYEMAFDVAYSRKLSESYSMAVTLRYIR
;
A
#
# COMPACT_ATOMS: atom_id res chain seq x y z
N MET A 1 -21.65 8.55 43.43
CA MET A 1 -21.57 8.11 42.04
C MET A 1 -20.41 8.75 41.29
N ILE A 2 -20.13 10.03 41.45
CA ILE A 2 -19.04 10.80 40.78
C ILE A 2 -17.63 10.30 41.14
N SER A 3 -17.41 9.80 42.37
CA SER A 3 -16.11 9.30 42.83
C SER A 3 -15.67 8.03 42.09
N LYS A 4 -16.57 7.08 41.85
CA LYS A 4 -16.25 5.82 41.13
C LYS A 4 -15.95 6.07 39.62
N PHE A 5 -16.63 7.04 39.03
CA PHE A 5 -16.36 7.44 37.64
C PHE A 5 -14.98 8.08 37.46
N ARG A 6 -14.57 8.94 38.41
CA ARG A 6 -13.23 9.56 38.41
C ARG A 6 -12.12 8.52 38.60
N ILE A 7 -12.33 7.52 39.44
CA ILE A 7 -11.38 6.42 39.64
C ILE A 7 -11.25 5.59 38.35
N GLY A 8 -12.36 5.27 37.67
CA GLY A 8 -12.35 4.54 36.42
C GLY A 8 -11.57 5.26 35.29
N VAL A 9 -11.79 6.56 35.14
CA VAL A 9 -11.05 7.39 34.17
C VAL A 9 -9.56 7.44 34.52
N LEU A 10 -9.19 7.57 35.80
CA LEU A 10 -7.81 7.61 36.23
C LEU A 10 -7.07 6.29 35.97
N VAL A 11 -7.75 5.15 36.16
CA VAL A 11 -7.22 3.81 35.86
C VAL A 11 -7.01 3.63 34.34
N ILE A 12 -7.93 4.11 33.50
CA ILE A 12 -7.78 4.04 32.04
C ILE A 12 -6.59 4.89 31.58
N ILE A 13 -6.44 6.10 32.10
CA ILE A 13 -5.31 6.98 31.78
C ILE A 13 -4.00 6.36 32.25
N LEU A 14 -3.95 5.78 33.43
CA LEU A 14 -2.75 5.12 33.98
C LEU A 14 -2.34 3.90 33.11
N ASN A 15 -3.30 3.09 32.68
CA ASN A 15 -3.04 1.97 31.76
C ASN A 15 -2.54 2.44 30.38
N PHE A 16 -3.09 3.54 29.88
CA PHE A 16 -2.64 4.13 28.62
C PHE A 16 -1.18 4.62 28.73
N PHE A 17 -0.81 5.31 29.81
CA PHE A 17 0.57 5.72 30.06
C PHE A 17 1.52 4.54 30.32
N ALA A 18 1.07 3.51 31.02
CA ALA A 18 1.88 2.31 31.26
C ALA A 18 2.18 1.54 29.97
N SER A 19 1.23 1.48 29.01
CA SER A 19 1.46 0.85 27.72
C SER A 19 2.44 1.63 26.84
N VAL A 20 2.46 2.95 26.93
CA VAL A 20 3.43 3.80 26.20
C VAL A 20 4.85 3.65 26.76
N ALA A 21 5.01 3.45 28.07
CA ALA A 21 6.33 3.28 28.70
C ALA A 21 7.02 1.95 28.33
N MET A 22 6.32 0.98 27.76
CA MET A 22 6.90 -0.29 27.31
C MET A 22 7.40 -0.26 25.86
N ILE A 23 7.28 0.85 25.15
CA ILE A 23 7.89 1.04 23.85
C ILE A 23 9.36 1.46 24.03
N TRP A 24 10.17 0.57 24.58
CA TRP A 24 11.62 0.68 24.49
C TRP A 24 11.96 0.23 23.08
N GLY A 25 12.47 1.15 22.27
CA GLY A 25 12.98 0.83 20.95
C GLY A 25 14.02 -0.28 21.09
N GLN A 26 13.85 -1.35 20.33
CA GLN A 26 14.83 -2.41 20.27
C GLN A 26 16.12 -1.83 19.72
N ASP A 27 17.19 -1.81 20.51
CA ASP A 27 18.55 -1.35 20.13
C ASP A 27 19.24 -2.28 19.10
N ASN A 28 18.49 -3.09 18.39
CA ASN A 28 19.00 -3.82 17.24
C ASN A 28 18.68 -3.01 15.98
N PRO A 29 19.68 -2.41 15.30
CA PRO A 29 19.55 -2.01 13.92
C PRO A 29 19.53 -3.27 13.05
N SER A 30 18.55 -4.15 13.25
CA SER A 30 18.20 -5.11 12.22
C SER A 30 17.77 -4.24 11.04
N LEU A 31 18.63 -4.17 10.02
CA LEU A 31 18.23 -3.71 8.71
C LEU A 31 16.88 -4.36 8.43
N LEU A 32 15.82 -3.59 8.45
CA LEU A 32 14.48 -4.04 8.09
C LEU A 32 14.57 -4.50 6.63
N GLN A 33 14.95 -5.76 6.44
CA GLN A 33 14.88 -6.40 5.13
C GLN A 33 13.40 -6.58 4.82
N MET A 34 12.89 -5.67 4.01
CA MET A 34 11.55 -5.81 3.46
C MET A 34 11.55 -7.00 2.52
N ALA A 35 10.64 -7.94 2.76
CA ALA A 35 10.49 -9.12 1.90
C ALA A 35 10.10 -8.74 0.46
N VAL A 36 9.43 -7.60 0.26
CA VAL A 36 8.96 -7.13 -1.06
C VAL A 36 9.18 -5.61 -1.16
N PRO A 37 10.37 -5.15 -1.55
CA PRO A 37 10.71 -3.73 -1.62
C PRO A 37 9.83 -2.90 -2.55
N SER A 38 9.31 -3.49 -3.63
CA SER A 38 8.46 -2.79 -4.59
C SER A 38 7.17 -2.24 -3.99
N LEU A 39 6.70 -2.82 -2.88
CA LEU A 39 5.50 -2.35 -2.19
C LEU A 39 5.67 -0.99 -1.50
N ASN A 40 6.89 -0.47 -1.39
CA ASN A 40 7.13 0.88 -0.87
C ASN A 40 7.17 1.97 -1.94
N ILE A 41 7.16 1.58 -3.21
CA ILE A 41 7.22 2.53 -4.32
C ILE A 41 5.81 3.04 -4.62
N ALA A 42 5.61 4.36 -4.71
CA ALA A 42 4.33 4.92 -5.12
C ALA A 42 3.89 4.37 -6.48
N PRO A 43 2.60 4.00 -6.64
CA PRO A 43 2.11 3.39 -7.88
C PRO A 43 1.98 4.37 -9.04
N ASP A 44 1.96 5.66 -8.74
CA ASP A 44 1.65 6.72 -9.68
C ASP A 44 2.56 7.95 -9.51
N ALA A 45 2.69 8.71 -10.60
CA ALA A 45 3.53 9.90 -10.64
C ALA A 45 3.06 11.00 -9.67
N ARG A 46 1.75 11.09 -9.36
CA ARG A 46 1.22 12.06 -8.41
C ARG A 46 1.70 11.76 -7.00
N GLY A 47 1.54 10.50 -6.53
CA GLY A 47 2.01 10.07 -5.22
C GLY A 47 3.50 10.24 -5.06
N GLY A 48 4.28 9.80 -6.05
CA GLY A 48 5.74 9.97 -6.07
C GLY A 48 6.18 11.44 -6.08
N GLY A 49 5.51 12.29 -6.86
CA GLY A 49 5.78 13.73 -6.92
C GLY A 49 5.45 14.48 -5.62
N MET A 50 4.57 13.93 -4.79
CA MET A 50 4.23 14.47 -3.46
C MET A 50 5.08 13.88 -2.32
N GLY A 51 6.15 13.16 -2.63
CA GLY A 51 7.02 12.53 -1.62
C GLY A 51 6.40 11.27 -1.03
N ASP A 52 5.83 10.43 -1.87
CA ASP A 52 5.20 9.15 -1.51
C ASP A 52 4.04 9.31 -0.51
N MET A 53 3.20 10.32 -0.75
CA MET A 53 2.01 10.60 0.05
C MET A 53 0.74 10.28 -0.73
N GLY A 54 -0.21 9.59 -0.09
CA GLY A 54 -1.48 9.25 -0.72
C GLY A 54 -2.58 8.83 0.26
N ALA A 55 -2.24 8.45 1.50
CA ALA A 55 -3.20 7.90 2.45
C ALA A 55 -4.31 8.90 2.84
N ALA A 56 -3.94 10.17 3.09
CA ALA A 56 -4.85 11.23 3.54
C ALA A 56 -5.18 12.28 2.44
N THR A 57 -4.77 12.04 1.20
CA THR A 57 -5.12 12.91 0.07
C THR A 57 -6.57 12.71 -0.35
N LEU A 58 -7.09 13.61 -1.19
CA LEU A 58 -8.41 13.46 -1.80
C LEU A 58 -8.52 12.11 -2.52
N PRO A 59 -9.74 11.53 -2.60
CA PRO A 59 -9.98 10.30 -3.34
C PRO A 59 -9.51 10.41 -4.78
N ASP A 60 -8.78 9.40 -5.23
CA ASP A 60 -8.31 9.28 -6.60
C ASP A 60 -8.33 7.82 -7.08
N ILE A 61 -8.03 7.62 -8.35
CA ILE A 61 -8.09 6.30 -8.97
C ILE A 61 -7.02 5.33 -8.42
N ASN A 62 -5.91 5.84 -7.90
CA ASN A 62 -4.82 5.04 -7.33
C ASN A 62 -4.96 4.82 -5.81
N SER A 63 -6.12 5.15 -5.26
CA SER A 63 -6.42 5.00 -3.83
C SER A 63 -6.31 3.56 -3.32
N GLN A 64 -6.39 2.55 -4.18
CA GLN A 64 -6.22 1.13 -3.80
C GLN A 64 -4.93 0.86 -3.02
N TYR A 65 -3.84 1.46 -3.46
CA TYR A 65 -2.54 1.27 -2.84
C TYR A 65 -2.45 1.92 -1.46
N TRP A 66 -2.99 3.14 -1.33
CA TRP A 66 -2.87 3.96 -0.14
C TRP A 66 -3.95 3.68 0.90
N ASN A 67 -5.21 3.78 0.47
CA ASN A 67 -6.39 3.65 1.31
C ASN A 67 -7.63 3.38 0.45
N ALA A 68 -8.00 2.14 0.30
CA ALA A 68 -9.14 1.73 -0.51
C ALA A 68 -10.49 2.29 -0.01
N ALA A 69 -10.59 2.69 1.27
CA ALA A 69 -11.81 3.31 1.81
C ALA A 69 -12.20 4.61 1.11
N LYS A 70 -11.23 5.30 0.48
CA LYS A 70 -11.44 6.53 -0.28
C LYS A 70 -12.36 6.34 -1.50
N TYR A 71 -12.45 5.14 -2.07
CA TYR A 71 -13.34 4.87 -3.20
C TYR A 71 -14.81 5.09 -2.89
N ALA A 72 -15.24 4.94 -1.64
CA ALA A 72 -16.60 5.26 -1.21
C ALA A 72 -16.96 6.74 -1.38
N PHE A 73 -15.95 7.63 -1.47
CA PHE A 73 -16.13 9.08 -1.67
C PHE A 73 -15.85 9.55 -3.09
N MET A 74 -15.51 8.64 -4.03
CA MET A 74 -15.30 9.03 -5.42
C MET A 74 -16.57 9.62 -6.05
N GLY A 75 -16.42 10.67 -6.84
CA GLY A 75 -17.56 11.28 -7.56
C GLY A 75 -18.01 10.48 -8.78
N SER A 76 -17.13 9.68 -9.40
CA SER A 76 -17.44 8.85 -10.57
C SER A 76 -17.82 7.42 -10.17
N LYS A 77 -18.65 6.78 -11.02
CA LYS A 77 -19.18 5.44 -10.77
C LYS A 77 -18.12 4.34 -10.97
N ALA A 78 -17.20 4.55 -11.87
CA ALA A 78 -16.13 3.61 -12.17
C ALA A 78 -14.90 4.35 -12.68
N GLY A 79 -13.74 3.70 -12.60
CA GLY A 79 -12.51 4.20 -13.17
C GLY A 79 -11.46 3.11 -13.28
N VAL A 80 -10.56 3.27 -14.25
CA VAL A 80 -9.40 2.42 -14.47
C VAL A 80 -8.17 3.29 -14.70
N SER A 81 -7.04 2.92 -14.14
CA SER A 81 -5.74 3.56 -14.32
C SER A 81 -4.69 2.53 -14.66
N LEU A 82 -3.78 2.91 -15.53
CA LEU A 82 -2.57 2.16 -15.84
C LEU A 82 -1.38 3.10 -15.69
N SER A 83 -0.41 2.70 -14.89
CA SER A 83 0.82 3.42 -14.65
C SER A 83 2.01 2.55 -15.06
N TYR A 84 2.96 3.13 -15.78
CA TYR A 84 4.22 2.52 -16.15
C TYR A 84 5.36 3.44 -15.72
N THR A 85 6.20 2.98 -14.84
CA THR A 85 7.34 3.73 -14.31
C THR A 85 8.63 2.98 -14.62
N PRO A 86 9.39 3.40 -15.63
CA PRO A 86 10.71 2.85 -15.89
C PRO A 86 11.66 3.27 -14.76
N TRP A 87 12.35 2.29 -14.19
CA TRP A 87 13.28 2.51 -13.10
C TRP A 87 14.72 2.41 -13.60
N LEU A 88 15.58 3.36 -13.22
CA LEU A 88 17.00 3.36 -13.57
C LEU A 88 17.32 3.16 -15.08
N ARG A 89 16.44 3.56 -15.99
CA ARG A 89 16.51 3.29 -17.44
C ARG A 89 17.84 3.62 -18.10
N LYS A 90 18.61 4.54 -17.54
CA LYS A 90 19.96 4.90 -18.05
C LYS A 90 21.05 3.91 -17.62
N LEU A 91 20.80 3.08 -16.64
CA LEU A 91 21.76 2.13 -16.09
C LEU A 91 21.36 0.67 -16.42
N VAL A 92 20.06 0.35 -16.31
CA VAL A 92 19.51 -0.99 -16.55
C VAL A 92 18.22 -0.81 -17.35
N ASN A 93 18.14 -1.50 -18.51
CA ASN A 93 17.04 -1.27 -19.46
C ASN A 93 15.71 -1.93 -19.06
N ASP A 94 15.74 -2.97 -18.22
CA ASP A 94 14.60 -3.88 -18.03
C ASP A 94 13.95 -3.77 -16.65
N VAL A 95 14.33 -2.76 -15.85
CA VAL A 95 13.71 -2.49 -14.55
C VAL A 95 12.53 -1.56 -14.73
N ALA A 96 11.34 -2.02 -14.42
CA ALA A 96 10.12 -1.23 -14.54
C ALA A 96 9.04 -1.66 -13.53
N LEU A 97 8.28 -0.69 -13.06
CA LEU A 97 7.07 -0.88 -12.28
C LEU A 97 5.84 -0.63 -13.16
N VAL A 98 4.98 -1.62 -13.25
CA VAL A 98 3.65 -1.51 -13.87
C VAL A 98 2.61 -1.60 -12.75
N ASN A 99 1.66 -0.69 -12.74
CA ASN A 99 0.54 -0.74 -11.82
C ASN A 99 -0.77 -0.48 -12.57
N MET A 100 -1.71 -1.41 -12.48
CA MET A 100 -3.06 -1.29 -13.02
C MET A 100 -4.04 -1.29 -11.85
N THR A 101 -4.95 -0.33 -11.82
CA THR A 101 -5.95 -0.18 -10.75
C THR A 101 -7.30 0.13 -11.34
N GLY A 102 -8.34 -0.47 -10.77
CA GLY A 102 -9.72 -0.18 -11.16
C GLY A 102 -10.66 -0.24 -9.97
N TYR A 103 -11.73 0.53 -10.04
CA TYR A 103 -12.82 0.47 -9.06
C TYR A 103 -14.18 0.61 -9.73
N TYR A 104 -15.19 0.12 -9.04
CA TYR A 104 -16.58 0.23 -9.46
C TYR A 104 -17.49 0.43 -8.23
N LYS A 105 -18.35 1.46 -8.26
CA LYS A 105 -19.36 1.70 -7.22
C LYS A 105 -20.56 0.79 -7.41
N LEU A 106 -20.98 0.15 -6.34
CA LEU A 106 -22.08 -0.81 -6.32
C LEU A 106 -23.41 -0.12 -5.99
N GLY A 107 -24.44 -0.51 -6.73
CA GLY A 107 -25.83 -0.06 -6.50
C GLY A 107 -26.08 1.40 -6.90
N ASN A 108 -27.30 1.86 -6.58
CA ASN A 108 -27.75 3.22 -6.91
C ASN A 108 -27.46 4.24 -5.78
N SER A 109 -27.09 3.75 -4.59
CA SER A 109 -26.83 4.61 -3.42
C SER A 109 -25.41 5.16 -3.35
N ASP A 110 -24.52 4.70 -4.23
CA ASP A 110 -23.10 5.10 -4.30
C ASP A 110 -22.32 4.98 -2.96
N LEU A 111 -22.86 4.19 -2.02
CA LEU A 111 -22.27 4.03 -0.68
C LEU A 111 -21.20 2.93 -0.61
N GLN A 112 -21.10 2.12 -1.65
CA GLN A 112 -20.23 0.93 -1.67
C GLN A 112 -19.41 0.93 -2.94
N ALA A 113 -18.15 0.45 -2.85
CA ALA A 113 -17.32 0.23 -4.02
C ALA A 113 -16.51 -1.06 -3.86
N ILE A 114 -16.28 -1.73 -4.97
CA ILE A 114 -15.27 -2.76 -5.12
C ILE A 114 -14.12 -2.21 -5.94
N SER A 115 -12.92 -2.68 -5.65
CA SER A 115 -11.73 -2.26 -6.37
C SER A 115 -10.72 -3.39 -6.43
N ALA A 116 -9.88 -3.34 -7.45
CA ALA A 116 -8.79 -4.29 -7.60
C ALA A 116 -7.57 -3.57 -8.17
N SER A 117 -6.38 -4.07 -7.86
CA SER A 117 -5.16 -3.63 -8.50
C SER A 117 -4.21 -4.79 -8.76
N LEU A 118 -3.42 -4.64 -9.81
CA LEU A 118 -2.34 -5.54 -10.17
C LEU A 118 -1.07 -4.70 -10.26
N ARG A 119 -0.07 -5.08 -9.48
CA ARG A 119 1.26 -4.49 -9.50
C ARG A 119 2.25 -5.54 -9.98
N TYR A 120 3.11 -5.16 -10.89
CA TYR A 120 4.20 -5.98 -11.40
C TYR A 120 5.48 -5.15 -11.42
N PHE A 121 6.51 -5.64 -10.75
CA PHE A 121 7.82 -5.01 -10.73
C PHE A 121 8.85 -5.97 -11.31
N SER A 122 9.43 -5.61 -12.45
CA SER A 122 10.58 -6.30 -13.03
C SER A 122 11.86 -5.74 -12.43
N LEU A 123 12.71 -6.64 -11.93
CA LEU A 123 14.04 -6.26 -11.41
C LEU A 123 15.13 -6.30 -12.49
N GLY A 124 14.74 -6.60 -13.73
CA GLY A 124 15.68 -6.71 -14.83
C GLY A 124 16.39 -8.07 -14.89
N GLU A 125 17.31 -8.20 -15.84
CA GLU A 125 18.10 -9.41 -16.00
C GLU A 125 19.32 -9.39 -15.06
N VAL A 126 19.47 -10.44 -14.24
CA VAL A 126 20.62 -10.66 -13.38
C VAL A 126 21.43 -11.82 -13.91
N ASN A 127 22.66 -11.57 -14.30
CA ASN A 127 23.59 -12.59 -14.76
C ASN A 127 24.32 -13.21 -13.58
N ILE A 128 24.16 -14.51 -13.38
CA ILE A 128 24.78 -15.26 -12.29
C ILE A 128 25.91 -16.13 -12.87
N TRP A 129 27.09 -16.04 -12.27
CA TRP A 129 28.25 -16.90 -12.54
C TRP A 129 28.39 -17.89 -11.38
N GLU A 130 28.27 -19.16 -11.67
CA GLU A 130 28.40 -20.21 -10.65
C GLU A 130 29.89 -20.54 -10.39
N ASN A 131 30.73 -20.47 -11.44
CA ASN A 131 32.19 -20.63 -11.34
C ASN A 131 32.91 -19.62 -12.25
N ILE A 132 34.19 -19.37 -11.93
CA ILE A 132 35.06 -18.51 -12.74
C ILE A 132 35.34 -19.20 -14.10
N GLY A 133 34.88 -18.56 -15.20
CA GLY A 133 35.09 -19.06 -16.56
C GLY A 133 33.91 -19.78 -17.19
N GLU A 134 32.80 -19.92 -16.48
CA GLU A 134 31.52 -20.42 -17.04
C GLU A 134 30.70 -19.30 -17.71
N VAL A 135 29.84 -19.71 -18.63
CA VAL A 135 28.89 -18.78 -19.27
C VAL A 135 27.81 -18.44 -18.24
N PRO A 136 27.59 -17.13 -17.98
CA PRO A 136 26.56 -16.72 -17.03
C PRO A 136 25.17 -17.15 -17.53
N TYR A 137 24.30 -17.54 -16.62
CA TYR A 137 22.90 -17.72 -16.94
C TYR A 137 22.09 -16.52 -16.45
N GLY A 138 21.18 -16.03 -17.30
CA GLY A 138 20.30 -14.90 -17.01
C GLY A 138 19.12 -15.34 -16.15
N LEU A 139 18.87 -14.64 -15.04
CA LEU A 139 17.69 -14.76 -14.23
C LEU A 139 16.90 -13.44 -14.31
N ASN A 140 15.59 -13.55 -14.51
CA ASN A 140 14.69 -12.38 -14.55
C ASN A 140 13.78 -12.38 -13.29
N PRO A 141 14.27 -11.89 -12.15
CA PRO A 141 13.46 -11.81 -10.95
C PRO A 141 12.35 -10.75 -11.11
N TYR A 142 11.19 -11.07 -10.56
CA TYR A 142 10.05 -10.13 -10.54
C TYR A 142 9.28 -10.25 -9.22
N GLU A 143 8.61 -9.17 -8.89
CA GLU A 143 7.65 -9.12 -7.76
C GLU A 143 6.27 -8.81 -8.31
N MET A 144 5.26 -9.49 -7.82
CA MET A 144 3.87 -9.26 -8.21
C MET A 144 2.97 -9.18 -6.99
N ALA A 145 2.09 -8.19 -6.97
CA ALA A 145 1.04 -8.08 -5.97
C ALA A 145 -0.32 -7.89 -6.65
N PHE A 146 -1.31 -8.64 -6.18
CA PHE A 146 -2.70 -8.53 -6.60
C PHE A 146 -3.57 -8.19 -5.38
N ASP A 147 -4.31 -7.11 -5.47
CA ASP A 147 -5.19 -6.61 -4.42
C ASP A 147 -6.63 -6.62 -4.86
N VAL A 148 -7.52 -6.99 -3.94
CA VAL A 148 -8.96 -6.79 -4.08
C VAL A 148 -9.47 -6.12 -2.81
N ALA A 149 -10.30 -5.11 -2.94
CA ALA A 149 -10.88 -4.43 -1.80
C ALA A 149 -12.39 -4.20 -1.96
N TYR A 150 -13.05 -4.21 -0.82
CA TYR A 150 -14.42 -3.75 -0.68
C TYR A 150 -14.44 -2.57 0.28
N SER A 151 -15.04 -1.47 -0.13
CA SER A 151 -15.18 -0.24 0.65
C SER A 151 -16.64 0.14 0.83
N ARG A 152 -16.95 0.74 2.00
CA ARG A 152 -18.29 1.20 2.34
C ARG A 152 -18.25 2.53 3.07
N LYS A 153 -19.04 3.49 2.60
CA LYS A 153 -19.32 4.75 3.27
C LYS A 153 -20.30 4.49 4.42
N LEU A 154 -19.94 4.87 5.63
CA LEU A 154 -20.76 4.71 6.84
C LEU A 154 -21.43 6.02 7.24
N SER A 155 -20.75 7.15 7.00
CA SER A 155 -21.29 8.49 7.21
C SER A 155 -20.72 9.46 6.17
N GLU A 156 -21.14 10.72 6.20
CA GLU A 156 -20.62 11.75 5.28
C GLU A 156 -19.11 11.97 5.41
N SER A 157 -18.52 11.66 6.55
CA SER A 157 -17.10 11.88 6.84
C SER A 157 -16.34 10.59 7.12
N TYR A 158 -16.99 9.42 7.12
CA TYR A 158 -16.36 8.17 7.51
C TYR A 158 -16.68 7.02 6.57
N SER A 159 -15.65 6.33 6.15
CA SER A 159 -15.73 5.09 5.37
C SER A 159 -14.74 4.05 5.89
N MET A 160 -14.99 2.80 5.59
CA MET A 160 -14.11 1.68 5.88
C MET A 160 -13.90 0.82 4.64
N ALA A 161 -12.78 0.10 4.61
CA ALA A 161 -12.52 -0.90 3.58
C ALA A 161 -11.81 -2.12 4.18
N VAL A 162 -12.01 -3.25 3.51
CA VAL A 162 -11.24 -4.48 3.72
C VAL A 162 -10.51 -4.78 2.43
N THR A 163 -9.20 -4.97 2.51
CA THR A 163 -8.35 -5.29 1.37
C THR A 163 -7.68 -6.64 1.61
N LEU A 164 -7.76 -7.51 0.61
CA LEU A 164 -7.01 -8.76 0.54
C LEU A 164 -5.89 -8.58 -0.47
N ARG A 165 -4.66 -8.95 -0.10
CA ARG A 165 -3.47 -8.85 -0.93
C ARG A 165 -2.81 -10.21 -1.08
N TYR A 166 -2.57 -10.61 -2.31
CA TYR A 166 -1.74 -11.74 -2.68
C TYR A 166 -0.41 -11.23 -3.25
N ILE A 167 0.71 -11.78 -2.75
CA ILE A 167 2.07 -11.39 -3.15
C ILE A 167 2.82 -12.64 -3.61
N ARG A 168 3.56 -12.46 -4.70
CA ARG A 168 4.44 -13.50 -5.25
C ARG A 168 5.77 -12.90 -5.66
#